data_5c9af40dc834f02ba0f6deff36361c88
#
_entry.id   5c9af40dc834f02ba0f6deff36361c88
#
_cell.length_a   1.000
_cell.length_b   1.000
_cell.length_c   1.000
_cell.angle_alpha   90.00
_cell.angle_beta   90.00
_cell.angle_gamma   90.00
#
_symmetry.space_group_name_H-M   'P 1'
#
loop_
_entity.id
_entity.type
_entity.pdbx_description
1 polymer ?
#
loop_
_entity_poly.entity_id
_entity_poly.type
_entity_poly.pdbx_seq_one_letter_code
_entity_poly.pdbx_strand_id
1 'polypeptide(L)'
;MTALPSRARAVVIGGGITGTSVAYHLAQAGWRDTVLLEKADLTSGSTCHAAGLVTQFNPSPTMMRFRRYSIELYRRLGIFETVGSLRFASSREQLLEQRRGVSRARAIGLDVELLSAEHAAQLMPAISTDSLFGAVWVPTDGALDPHTATFALAKAAQELGVTVLTGTRVTGIELSGRGVVQAVQTETGRIETEVVVIACGIWAPQVAAMAGAFVVSTPVDHQHAALHAVEGAELPRDMPCFRDPDNLIYGKAESGGVVLGGYELDPNARWIDGVPWEHAGTSVPPDLRRFEPLLKGAARRFPFLNEAGIVKLVCHPDAMTPDANPLLGPVPGVRGLFLAAGLSLNGFGGAGGIGKSVTELITAGESELDLYAYRPWRFGPVHRDHRYVAELAKETYRYYYFLRYPYDADEWGRPRRTSALHHRIQDLGGVFGTKHGWERPEHFEPGKPWRRAGADQRRFGWNRPPWFALQAEEHRAFRERVGIIDMTSFGKIELDGPGALALLERVAANQVNRPVGSIVYTQLLDRRGGIAGDVTITRLGPERFRLVTGAGYVNSDLGWLRLE
;
A
#
# COMPACT_ATOMS: atom_id res chain seq x y z
N MET A 1 -27.95 21.85 11.98
CA MET A 1 -27.10 21.30 10.89
C MET A 1 -26.37 22.46 10.24
N THR A 2 -25.06 22.37 10.08
CA THR A 2 -24.28 23.38 9.33
C THR A 2 -24.75 23.35 7.87
N ALA A 3 -25.05 24.50 7.29
CA ALA A 3 -25.50 24.59 5.89
C ALA A 3 -24.38 24.17 4.94
N LEU A 4 -24.75 23.51 3.83
CA LEU A 4 -23.81 23.15 2.77
C LEU A 4 -23.25 24.44 2.15
N PRO A 5 -21.91 24.68 2.16
CA PRO A 5 -21.36 25.86 1.51
C PRO A 5 -21.46 25.73 0.00
N SER A 6 -21.72 26.85 -0.69
CA SER A 6 -21.80 26.88 -2.15
C SER A 6 -20.43 26.76 -2.83
N ARG A 7 -19.34 27.06 -2.09
CA ARG A 7 -17.97 27.05 -2.60
C ARG A 7 -16.99 26.64 -1.49
N ALA A 8 -15.92 25.94 -1.89
CA ALA A 8 -14.75 25.65 -1.06
C ALA A 8 -13.51 25.58 -1.95
N ARG A 9 -12.35 25.91 -1.43
CA ARG A 9 -11.09 25.76 -2.16
C ARG A 9 -10.73 24.28 -2.36
N ALA A 10 -10.97 23.46 -1.34
CA ALA A 10 -10.79 22.02 -1.42
C ALA A 10 -11.96 21.27 -0.80
N VAL A 11 -12.32 20.13 -1.40
CA VAL A 11 -13.27 19.17 -0.84
C VAL A 11 -12.56 17.85 -0.60
N VAL A 12 -12.59 17.40 0.65
CA VAL A 12 -12.08 16.08 1.07
C VAL A 12 -13.27 15.13 1.22
N ILE A 13 -13.27 14.01 0.51
CA ILE A 13 -14.35 13.02 0.53
C ILE A 13 -13.94 11.83 1.39
N GLY A 14 -14.60 11.65 2.53
CA GLY A 14 -14.40 10.59 3.51
C GLY A 14 -13.96 11.08 4.88
N GLY A 15 -14.75 10.75 5.91
CA GLY A 15 -14.56 11.13 7.33
C GLY A 15 -13.79 10.09 8.16
N GLY A 16 -13.01 9.22 7.54
CA GLY A 16 -12.09 8.32 8.22
C GLY A 16 -10.79 9.00 8.63
N ILE A 17 -9.90 8.26 9.28
CA ILE A 17 -8.61 8.79 9.79
C ILE A 17 -7.77 9.49 8.72
N THR A 18 -7.81 9.02 7.46
CA THR A 18 -7.04 9.61 6.36
C THR A 18 -7.63 10.93 5.91
N GLY A 19 -8.95 11.00 5.71
CA GLY A 19 -9.60 12.23 5.27
C GLY A 19 -9.53 13.33 6.31
N THR A 20 -9.72 13.01 7.60
CA THR A 20 -9.54 13.97 8.70
C THR A 20 -8.09 14.47 8.80
N SER A 21 -7.12 13.59 8.56
CA SER A 21 -5.71 13.99 8.51
C SER A 21 -5.39 14.91 7.32
N VAL A 22 -5.90 14.62 6.12
CA VAL A 22 -5.73 15.50 4.94
C VAL A 22 -6.36 16.86 5.21
N ALA A 23 -7.60 16.91 5.72
CA ALA A 23 -8.30 18.16 6.03
C ALA A 23 -7.53 19.00 7.06
N TYR A 24 -7.01 18.36 8.11
CA TYR A 24 -6.17 19.01 9.12
C TYR A 24 -4.91 19.62 8.50
N HIS A 25 -4.18 18.88 7.66
CA HIS A 25 -2.93 19.39 7.07
C HIS A 25 -3.17 20.47 6.02
N LEU A 26 -4.26 20.38 5.23
CA LEU A 26 -4.66 21.47 4.33
C LEU A 26 -4.90 22.77 5.11
N ALA A 27 -5.64 22.69 6.22
CA ALA A 27 -5.91 23.87 7.06
C ALA A 27 -4.61 24.41 7.71
N GLN A 28 -3.71 23.55 8.17
CA GLN A 28 -2.38 23.94 8.66
C GLN A 28 -1.55 24.65 7.57
N ALA A 29 -1.66 24.22 6.32
CA ALA A 29 -1.03 24.87 5.16
C ALA A 29 -1.74 26.15 4.71
N GLY A 30 -2.72 26.64 5.47
CA GLY A 30 -3.46 27.88 5.18
C GLY A 30 -4.70 27.71 4.28
N TRP A 31 -5.05 26.49 3.89
CA TRP A 31 -6.25 26.19 3.10
C TRP A 31 -7.46 26.00 4.02
N ARG A 32 -7.82 27.08 4.73
CA ARG A 32 -8.92 27.07 5.73
C ARG A 32 -10.30 26.90 5.11
N ASP A 33 -10.46 27.33 3.86
CA ASP A 33 -11.67 27.13 3.06
C ASP A 33 -11.66 25.71 2.46
N THR A 34 -11.67 24.71 3.37
CA THR A 34 -11.71 23.28 3.07
C THR A 34 -12.99 22.68 3.66
N VAL A 35 -13.66 21.82 2.90
CA VAL A 35 -14.85 21.06 3.33
C VAL A 35 -14.51 19.59 3.36
N LEU A 36 -14.79 18.92 4.48
CA LEU A 36 -14.76 17.46 4.58
C LEU A 36 -16.18 16.94 4.54
N LEU A 37 -16.46 16.01 3.61
CA LEU A 37 -17.75 15.36 3.43
C LEU A 37 -17.68 13.89 3.83
N GLU A 38 -18.58 13.48 4.72
CA GLU A 38 -18.76 12.08 5.12
C GLU A 38 -20.23 11.66 4.92
N LYS A 39 -20.45 10.53 4.26
CA LYS A 39 -21.80 10.04 3.93
C LYS A 39 -22.61 9.58 5.15
N ALA A 40 -21.94 9.17 6.20
CA ALA A 40 -22.52 8.73 7.47
C ALA A 40 -21.88 9.52 8.62
N ASP A 41 -21.58 8.90 9.74
CA ASP A 41 -20.82 9.49 10.83
C ASP A 41 -19.31 9.36 10.60
N LEU A 42 -18.51 10.23 11.24
CA LEU A 42 -17.05 10.05 11.23
C LEU A 42 -16.69 8.64 11.69
N THR A 43 -15.63 8.09 11.14
CA THR A 43 -15.13 6.72 11.41
C THR A 43 -15.91 5.57 10.79
N SER A 44 -17.08 5.78 10.21
CA SER A 44 -18.02 4.71 9.77
C SER A 44 -17.51 3.77 8.66
N GLY A 45 -16.27 3.94 8.18
CA GLY A 45 -15.59 2.98 7.28
C GLY A 45 -14.74 1.97 8.07
N SER A 46 -13.62 1.53 7.48
CA SER A 46 -12.65 0.61 8.13
C SER A 46 -12.03 1.21 9.40
N THR A 47 -12.10 2.51 9.61
CA THR A 47 -11.48 3.22 10.74
C THR A 47 -12.00 2.73 12.09
N CYS A 48 -13.32 2.60 12.29
CA CYS A 48 -13.90 2.18 13.57
C CYS A 48 -13.60 0.73 13.96
N HIS A 49 -13.15 -0.06 13.00
CA HIS A 49 -12.84 -1.48 13.22
C HIS A 49 -11.35 -1.75 13.42
N ALA A 50 -10.49 -0.73 13.43
CA ALA A 50 -9.05 -0.94 13.59
C ALA A 50 -8.71 -1.34 15.04
N ALA A 51 -7.73 -2.22 15.21
CA ALA A 51 -7.25 -2.65 16.51
C ALA A 51 -6.47 -1.57 17.30
N GLY A 52 -6.13 -0.46 16.66
CA GLY A 52 -5.51 0.70 17.28
C GLY A 52 -4.00 0.61 17.52
N LEU A 53 -3.31 -0.44 17.07
CA LEU A 53 -1.85 -0.51 17.15
C LEU A 53 -1.20 0.44 16.14
N VAL A 54 -0.23 1.23 16.58
CA VAL A 54 0.57 2.09 15.71
C VAL A 54 2.04 1.81 15.93
N THR A 55 2.66 1.17 14.95
CA THR A 55 4.06 0.74 15.00
C THR A 55 4.84 1.31 13.81
N GLN A 56 6.08 1.78 14.06
CA GLN A 56 6.89 2.47 13.06
C GLN A 56 7.67 1.52 12.16
N PHE A 57 8.18 0.43 12.72
CA PHE A 57 9.05 -0.49 11.99
C PHE A 57 8.34 -1.11 10.77
N ASN A 58 8.93 -0.90 9.57
CA ASN A 58 8.39 -1.35 8.28
C ASN A 58 9.53 -1.60 7.27
N PRO A 59 9.38 -2.49 6.28
CA PRO A 59 10.35 -2.66 5.21
C PRO A 59 10.62 -1.39 4.37
N SER A 60 9.62 -0.52 4.19
CA SER A 60 9.75 0.72 3.42
C SER A 60 10.23 1.89 4.30
N PRO A 61 11.35 2.55 3.97
CA PRO A 61 11.80 3.76 4.67
C PRO A 61 10.78 4.90 4.62
N THR A 62 10.10 5.10 3.50
CA THR A 62 9.07 6.13 3.36
C THR A 62 7.88 5.83 4.28
N MET A 63 7.43 4.57 4.34
CA MET A 63 6.37 4.17 5.28
C MET A 63 6.80 4.34 6.74
N MET A 64 8.05 4.04 7.09
CA MET A 64 8.56 4.31 8.44
C MET A 64 8.50 5.81 8.78
N ARG A 65 8.84 6.69 7.83
CA ARG A 65 8.74 8.15 8.02
C ARG A 65 7.29 8.62 8.16
N PHE A 66 6.35 8.07 7.36
CA PHE A 66 4.93 8.32 7.55
C PHE A 66 4.47 7.96 8.96
N ARG A 67 4.83 6.78 9.43
CA ARG A 67 4.41 6.26 10.73
C ARG A 67 5.03 7.05 11.89
N ARG A 68 6.30 7.41 11.78
CA ARG A 68 6.97 8.27 12.75
C ARG A 68 6.26 9.62 12.87
N TYR A 69 6.02 10.29 11.76
CA TYR A 69 5.29 11.56 11.76
C TYR A 69 3.86 11.40 12.33
N SER A 70 3.17 10.30 12.01
CA SER A 70 1.84 10.02 12.54
C SER A 70 1.86 9.93 14.07
N ILE A 71 2.80 9.17 14.65
CA ILE A 71 2.96 9.05 16.10
C ILE A 71 3.29 10.42 16.75
N GLU A 72 4.19 11.18 16.15
CA GLU A 72 4.51 12.53 16.63
C GLU A 72 3.27 13.44 16.61
N LEU A 73 2.44 13.36 15.58
CA LEU A 73 1.18 14.08 15.49
C LEU A 73 0.19 13.62 16.58
N TYR A 74 -0.02 12.32 16.75
CA TYR A 74 -0.94 11.79 17.75
C TYR A 74 -0.53 12.12 19.19
N ARG A 75 0.79 12.15 19.47
CA ARG A 75 1.32 12.62 20.76
C ARG A 75 1.01 14.11 21.00
N ARG A 76 1.22 14.96 19.99
CA ARG A 76 0.87 16.40 20.09
C ARG A 76 -0.61 16.62 20.35
N LEU A 77 -1.47 15.74 19.82
CA LEU A 77 -2.91 15.80 20.05
C LEU A 77 -3.35 15.13 21.38
N GLY A 78 -2.42 14.54 22.13
CA GLY A 78 -2.72 13.89 23.41
C GLY A 78 -3.53 12.59 23.32
N ILE A 79 -3.46 11.90 22.19
CA ILE A 79 -4.31 10.73 21.89
C ILE A 79 -3.52 9.43 21.70
N PHE A 80 -2.25 9.40 22.08
CA PHE A 80 -1.36 8.26 21.88
C PHE A 80 -0.78 7.73 23.18
N GLU A 81 -0.97 6.44 23.42
CA GLU A 81 -0.37 5.73 24.54
C GLU A 81 0.94 5.07 24.08
N THR A 82 2.07 5.56 24.59
CA THR A 82 3.39 5.01 24.28
C THR A 82 3.69 3.85 25.21
N VAL A 83 3.63 2.63 24.68
CA VAL A 83 3.94 1.38 25.43
C VAL A 83 5.09 0.60 24.78
N GLY A 84 5.61 1.08 23.64
CA GLY A 84 6.59 0.37 22.84
C GLY A 84 5.96 -0.75 22.01
N SER A 85 6.81 -1.40 21.18
CA SER A 85 6.41 -2.60 20.46
C SER A 85 7.55 -3.59 20.30
N LEU A 86 7.21 -4.89 20.34
CA LEU A 86 8.09 -6.01 20.02
C LEU A 86 7.66 -6.67 18.70
N ARG A 87 8.59 -6.80 17.77
CA ARG A 87 8.40 -7.63 16.58
C ARG A 87 9.27 -8.87 16.71
N PHE A 88 8.65 -10.00 16.96
CA PHE A 88 9.34 -11.28 17.20
C PHE A 88 9.92 -11.85 15.91
N ALA A 89 11.02 -12.59 16.04
CA ALA A 89 11.59 -13.46 15.02
C ALA A 89 11.52 -14.89 15.53
N SER A 90 10.59 -15.67 15.00
CA SER A 90 10.36 -17.07 15.38
C SER A 90 11.08 -18.02 14.41
N SER A 91 11.91 -17.47 13.52
CA SER A 91 12.84 -18.20 12.64
C SER A 91 14.15 -17.43 12.48
N ARG A 92 15.23 -18.13 12.08
CA ARG A 92 16.54 -17.51 11.80
C ARG A 92 16.46 -16.55 10.60
N GLU A 93 15.67 -16.90 9.62
CA GLU A 93 15.41 -16.11 8.41
C GLU A 93 14.73 -14.79 8.76
N GLN A 94 13.72 -14.80 9.64
CA GLN A 94 13.08 -13.59 10.14
C GLN A 94 14.05 -12.72 10.94
N LEU A 95 14.88 -13.32 11.80
CA LEU A 95 15.90 -12.57 12.54
C LEU A 95 16.87 -11.85 11.59
N LEU A 96 17.31 -12.53 10.52
CA LEU A 96 18.20 -11.95 9.52
C LEU A 96 17.56 -10.77 8.79
N GLU A 97 16.29 -10.91 8.38
CA GLU A 97 15.57 -9.80 7.73
C GLU A 97 15.29 -8.65 8.71
N GLN A 98 14.96 -8.95 9.96
CA GLN A 98 14.80 -7.93 10.99
C GLN A 98 16.11 -7.16 11.24
N ARG A 99 17.27 -7.83 11.25
CA ARG A 99 18.58 -7.18 11.36
C ARG A 99 18.82 -6.18 10.21
N ARG A 100 18.49 -6.56 8.98
CA ARG A 100 18.53 -5.65 7.82
C ARG A 100 17.54 -4.48 7.97
N GLY A 101 16.34 -4.76 8.46
CA GLY A 101 15.32 -3.77 8.75
C GLY A 101 15.77 -2.75 9.80
N VAL A 102 16.42 -3.19 10.88
CA VAL A 102 16.99 -2.31 11.91
C VAL A 102 18.05 -1.37 11.33
N SER A 103 18.91 -1.86 10.44
CA SER A 103 19.90 -0.99 9.76
C SER A 103 19.21 0.10 8.93
N ARG A 104 18.17 -0.25 8.18
CA ARG A 104 17.36 0.73 7.42
C ARG A 104 16.65 1.74 8.34
N ALA A 105 16.08 1.26 9.45
CA ALA A 105 15.37 2.09 10.41
C ALA A 105 16.31 3.09 11.10
N ARG A 106 17.48 2.65 11.52
CA ARG A 106 18.54 3.53 12.10
C ARG A 106 19.01 4.59 11.11
N ALA A 107 19.13 4.24 9.82
CA ALA A 107 19.54 5.17 8.77
C ALA A 107 18.57 6.36 8.58
N ILE A 108 17.31 6.21 8.98
CA ILE A 108 16.32 7.31 8.98
C ILE A 108 16.11 7.92 10.37
N GLY A 109 16.92 7.55 11.36
CA GLY A 109 16.85 8.07 12.72
C GLY A 109 15.71 7.51 13.57
N LEU A 110 15.23 6.30 13.28
CA LEU A 110 14.28 5.62 14.15
C LEU A 110 15.02 5.01 15.34
N ASP A 111 14.49 5.23 16.55
CA ASP A 111 14.95 4.59 17.77
C ASP A 111 14.50 3.11 17.75
N VAL A 112 15.45 2.20 17.57
CA VAL A 112 15.18 0.79 17.33
C VAL A 112 16.34 -0.08 17.78
N GLU A 113 16.02 -1.18 18.46
CA GLU A 113 16.99 -2.16 18.95
C GLU A 113 16.67 -3.58 18.47
N LEU A 114 17.70 -4.40 18.32
CA LEU A 114 17.56 -5.82 18.11
C LEU A 114 17.92 -6.52 19.42
N LEU A 115 16.93 -7.21 20.00
CA LEU A 115 17.03 -7.87 21.29
C LEU A 115 17.24 -9.38 21.13
N SER A 116 17.87 -10.01 22.14
CA SER A 116 17.83 -11.45 22.31
C SER A 116 16.45 -11.93 22.77
N ALA A 117 16.19 -13.23 22.74
CA ALA A 117 14.95 -13.81 23.24
C ALA A 117 14.74 -13.52 24.74
N GLU A 118 15.81 -13.60 25.54
CA GLU A 118 15.80 -13.35 26.98
C GLU A 118 15.45 -11.88 27.29
N HIS A 119 16.02 -10.92 26.58
CA HIS A 119 15.70 -9.50 26.75
C HIS A 119 14.28 -9.20 26.29
N ALA A 120 13.80 -9.85 25.23
CA ALA A 120 12.39 -9.70 24.81
C ALA A 120 11.43 -10.23 25.89
N ALA A 121 11.76 -11.35 26.53
CA ALA A 121 10.97 -11.90 27.64
C ALA A 121 11.01 -11.03 28.91
N GLN A 122 12.09 -10.29 29.16
CA GLN A 122 12.13 -9.32 30.25
C GLN A 122 11.16 -8.15 30.02
N LEU A 123 10.99 -7.69 28.77
CA LEU A 123 10.05 -6.63 28.41
C LEU A 123 8.59 -7.13 28.33
N MET A 124 8.40 -8.42 28.06
CA MET A 124 7.09 -9.05 27.93
C MET A 124 7.12 -10.45 28.57
N PRO A 125 7.00 -10.55 29.91
CA PRO A 125 7.14 -11.83 30.61
C PRO A 125 6.09 -12.90 30.25
N ALA A 126 4.99 -12.49 29.62
CA ALA A 126 3.90 -13.39 29.24
C ALA A 126 4.21 -14.29 28.03
N ILE A 127 5.34 -14.06 27.32
CA ILE A 127 5.67 -14.84 26.12
C ILE A 127 6.40 -16.15 26.45
N SER A 128 6.17 -17.18 25.63
CA SER A 128 7.11 -18.30 25.51
C SER A 128 8.32 -17.88 24.69
N THR A 129 9.51 -18.24 25.15
CA THR A 129 10.76 -18.08 24.42
C THR A 129 11.07 -19.25 23.49
N ASP A 130 10.24 -20.29 23.49
CA ASP A 130 10.38 -21.43 22.59
C ASP A 130 10.36 -20.97 21.14
N SER A 131 11.37 -21.40 20.37
CA SER A 131 11.53 -20.99 18.97
C SER A 131 11.59 -19.46 18.77
N LEU A 132 12.00 -18.69 19.78
CA LEU A 132 12.25 -17.26 19.66
C LEU A 132 13.75 -17.01 19.45
N PHE A 133 14.11 -16.46 18.30
CA PHE A 133 15.51 -16.16 17.94
C PHE A 133 15.91 -14.71 18.30
N GLY A 134 14.94 -13.86 18.61
CA GLY A 134 15.12 -12.47 18.99
C GLY A 134 13.89 -11.62 18.66
N ALA A 135 14.00 -10.32 18.89
CA ALA A 135 12.94 -9.38 18.56
C ALA A 135 13.49 -8.00 18.19
N VAL A 136 12.75 -7.24 17.39
CA VAL A 136 12.97 -5.81 17.22
C VAL A 136 12.15 -5.07 18.26
N TRP A 137 12.79 -4.21 19.04
CA TRP A 137 12.19 -3.31 20.00
C TRP A 137 12.14 -1.89 19.47
N VAL A 138 10.96 -1.26 19.53
CA VAL A 138 10.76 0.16 19.23
C VAL A 138 10.08 0.82 20.43
N PRO A 139 10.82 1.54 21.29
CA PRO A 139 10.29 2.11 22.53
C PRO A 139 9.25 3.20 22.30
N THR A 140 9.28 3.83 21.15
CA THR A 140 8.40 4.95 20.79
C THR A 140 7.11 4.54 20.10
N ASP A 141 6.85 3.25 19.92
CA ASP A 141 5.60 2.71 19.41
C ASP A 141 4.50 2.64 20.48
N GLY A 142 3.30 2.30 20.09
CA GLY A 142 2.20 2.15 21.03
C GLY A 142 0.85 1.96 20.39
N ALA A 143 -0.19 2.48 21.06
CA ALA A 143 -1.57 2.29 20.64
C ALA A 143 -2.39 3.58 20.83
N LEU A 144 -3.57 3.58 20.22
CA LEU A 144 -4.57 4.64 20.35
C LEU A 144 -5.97 4.05 20.21
N ASP A 145 -6.98 4.81 20.63
CA ASP A 145 -8.36 4.52 20.30
C ASP A 145 -8.72 5.11 18.93
N PRO A 146 -9.21 4.30 17.97
CA PRO A 146 -9.53 4.73 16.61
C PRO A 146 -10.54 5.87 16.51
N HIS A 147 -11.59 5.85 17.32
CA HIS A 147 -12.60 6.90 17.33
C HIS A 147 -12.01 8.21 17.85
N THR A 148 -11.42 8.16 19.04
CA THR A 148 -10.79 9.33 19.69
C THR A 148 -9.79 10.00 18.76
N ALA A 149 -8.94 9.24 18.07
CA ALA A 149 -7.92 9.77 17.18
C ALA A 149 -8.54 10.50 15.98
N THR A 150 -9.56 9.91 15.37
CA THR A 150 -10.22 10.51 14.20
C THR A 150 -11.01 11.76 14.58
N PHE A 151 -11.74 11.72 15.68
CA PHE A 151 -12.46 12.89 16.21
C PHE A 151 -11.52 14.02 16.63
N ALA A 152 -10.39 13.71 17.25
CA ALA A 152 -9.39 14.72 17.63
C ALA A 152 -8.81 15.44 16.39
N LEU A 153 -8.48 14.70 15.31
CA LEU A 153 -8.04 15.30 14.04
C LEU A 153 -9.14 16.14 13.39
N ALA A 154 -10.39 15.64 13.36
CA ALA A 154 -11.51 16.39 12.82
C ALA A 154 -11.74 17.70 13.61
N LYS A 155 -11.70 17.64 14.95
CA LYS A 155 -11.81 18.81 15.82
C LYS A 155 -10.69 19.81 15.57
N ALA A 156 -9.43 19.33 15.54
CA ALA A 156 -8.28 20.20 15.26
C ALA A 156 -8.38 20.86 13.87
N ALA A 157 -8.91 20.15 12.87
CA ALA A 157 -9.18 20.72 11.55
C ALA A 157 -10.28 21.81 11.62
N GLN A 158 -11.36 21.57 12.36
CA GLN A 158 -12.45 22.55 12.54
C GLN A 158 -11.97 23.82 13.27
N GLU A 159 -11.12 23.67 14.29
CA GLU A 159 -10.49 24.80 15.01
C GLU A 159 -9.63 25.66 14.08
N LEU A 160 -9.10 25.07 13.00
CA LEU A 160 -8.35 25.78 11.95
C LEU A 160 -9.25 26.34 10.83
N GLY A 161 -10.56 26.10 10.86
CA GLY A 161 -11.54 26.67 9.92
C GLY A 161 -12.13 25.68 8.90
N VAL A 162 -11.79 24.37 8.97
CA VAL A 162 -12.40 23.37 8.10
C VAL A 162 -13.88 23.16 8.45
N THR A 163 -14.73 23.09 7.45
CA THR A 163 -16.13 22.68 7.61
C THR A 163 -16.23 21.16 7.50
N VAL A 164 -16.72 20.49 8.54
CA VAL A 164 -16.95 19.04 8.56
C VAL A 164 -18.45 18.77 8.49
N LEU A 165 -18.88 18.04 7.45
CA LEU A 165 -20.28 17.68 7.21
C LEU A 165 -20.43 16.17 7.16
N THR A 166 -21.14 15.61 8.13
CA THR A 166 -21.57 14.22 8.20
C THR A 166 -22.97 14.04 7.61
N GLY A 167 -23.38 12.80 7.32
CA GLY A 167 -24.66 12.53 6.66
C GLY A 167 -24.76 13.16 5.26
N THR A 168 -23.63 13.41 4.58
CA THR A 168 -23.57 14.13 3.31
C THR A 168 -22.83 13.29 2.27
N ARG A 169 -23.60 12.53 1.50
CA ARG A 169 -23.06 11.67 0.44
C ARG A 169 -22.75 12.46 -0.83
N VAL A 170 -21.55 12.25 -1.36
CA VAL A 170 -21.18 12.73 -2.70
C VAL A 170 -21.83 11.85 -3.76
N THR A 171 -22.44 12.47 -4.76
CA THR A 171 -23.15 11.81 -5.85
C THR A 171 -22.53 12.08 -7.23
N GLY A 172 -21.60 13.05 -7.33
CA GLY A 172 -20.90 13.35 -8.57
C GLY A 172 -19.71 14.28 -8.37
N ILE A 173 -18.79 14.25 -9.33
CA ILE A 173 -17.66 15.18 -9.44
C ILE A 173 -17.73 15.80 -10.85
N GLU A 174 -17.93 17.10 -10.92
CA GLU A 174 -18.03 17.84 -12.18
C GLU A 174 -16.65 18.22 -12.70
N LEU A 175 -16.46 17.99 -13.98
CA LEU A 175 -15.24 18.36 -14.71
C LEU A 175 -15.59 19.31 -15.86
N SER A 176 -14.67 20.24 -16.15
CA SER A 176 -14.71 20.98 -17.39
C SER A 176 -14.43 20.07 -18.61
N GLY A 177 -14.75 20.53 -19.82
CA GLY A 177 -14.41 19.82 -21.06
C GLY A 177 -12.89 19.56 -21.26
N ARG A 178 -12.05 20.17 -20.42
CA ARG A 178 -10.57 19.95 -20.38
C ARG A 178 -10.12 19.05 -19.23
N GLY A 179 -11.05 18.36 -18.57
CA GLY A 179 -10.72 17.46 -17.46
C GLY A 179 -10.25 18.17 -16.18
N VAL A 180 -10.74 19.37 -15.89
CA VAL A 180 -10.42 20.12 -14.67
C VAL A 180 -11.59 20.05 -13.72
N VAL A 181 -11.36 19.73 -12.44
CA VAL A 181 -12.38 19.74 -11.38
C VAL A 181 -13.04 21.12 -11.30
N GLN A 182 -14.37 21.16 -11.20
CA GLN A 182 -15.18 22.36 -11.06
C GLN A 182 -16.08 22.34 -9.83
N ALA A 183 -16.66 21.20 -9.50
CA ALA A 183 -17.54 21.06 -8.36
C ALA A 183 -17.72 19.63 -7.90
N VAL A 184 -18.24 19.47 -6.69
CA VAL A 184 -18.75 18.23 -6.13
C VAL A 184 -20.26 18.33 -5.97
N GLN A 185 -20.97 17.32 -6.44
CA GLN A 185 -22.41 17.14 -6.23
C GLN A 185 -22.65 16.29 -4.98
N THR A 186 -23.64 16.66 -4.19
CA THR A 186 -24.11 15.91 -3.03
C THR A 186 -25.62 15.67 -3.12
N GLU A 187 -26.18 14.85 -2.25
CA GLU A 187 -27.65 14.68 -2.17
C GLU A 187 -28.40 15.97 -1.79
N THR A 188 -27.70 16.93 -1.16
CA THR A 188 -28.31 18.16 -0.63
C THR A 188 -27.89 19.41 -1.36
N GLY A 189 -27.04 19.34 -2.37
CA GLY A 189 -26.61 20.48 -3.14
C GLY A 189 -25.25 20.32 -3.82
N ARG A 190 -24.69 21.44 -4.27
CA ARG A 190 -23.45 21.52 -5.08
C ARG A 190 -22.44 22.45 -4.40
N ILE A 191 -21.16 22.02 -4.40
CA ILE A 191 -20.03 22.81 -3.89
C ILE A 191 -19.06 23.08 -5.04
N GLU A 192 -18.85 24.33 -5.41
CA GLU A 192 -17.79 24.72 -6.34
C GLU A 192 -16.44 24.52 -5.67
N THR A 193 -15.49 23.89 -6.39
CA THR A 193 -14.15 23.62 -5.85
C THR A 193 -13.13 23.44 -6.96
N GLU A 194 -11.88 23.78 -6.68
CA GLU A 194 -10.75 23.54 -7.58
C GLU A 194 -9.97 22.26 -7.27
N VAL A 195 -10.14 21.73 -6.03
CA VAL A 195 -9.42 20.52 -5.57
C VAL A 195 -10.39 19.57 -4.88
N VAL A 196 -10.32 18.29 -5.30
CA VAL A 196 -11.01 17.18 -4.64
C VAL A 196 -9.98 16.15 -4.20
N VAL A 197 -10.07 15.71 -2.93
CA VAL A 197 -9.26 14.60 -2.40
C VAL A 197 -10.18 13.42 -2.08
N ILE A 198 -9.96 12.29 -2.73
CA ILE A 198 -10.68 11.04 -2.46
C ILE A 198 -9.94 10.29 -1.34
N ALA A 199 -10.55 10.25 -0.14
CA ALA A 199 -10.04 9.60 1.06
C ALA A 199 -11.08 8.65 1.70
N CYS A 200 -12.00 8.10 0.90
CA CYS A 200 -13.19 7.37 1.32
C CYS A 200 -12.99 5.83 1.37
N GLY A 201 -11.77 5.36 1.70
CA GLY A 201 -11.47 3.96 2.01
C GLY A 201 -11.93 3.00 0.90
N ILE A 202 -12.73 2.00 1.25
CA ILE A 202 -13.22 0.96 0.32
C ILE A 202 -14.13 1.50 -0.79
N TRP A 203 -14.73 2.68 -0.65
CA TRP A 203 -15.57 3.33 -1.69
C TRP A 203 -14.75 4.15 -2.69
N ALA A 204 -13.43 4.26 -2.53
CA ALA A 204 -12.59 5.09 -3.41
C ALA A 204 -12.72 4.75 -4.91
N PRO A 205 -12.81 3.48 -5.34
CA PRO A 205 -13.05 3.15 -6.75
C PRO A 205 -14.35 3.73 -7.31
N GLN A 206 -15.45 3.65 -6.54
CA GLN A 206 -16.75 4.13 -6.95
C GLN A 206 -16.81 5.66 -7.02
N VAL A 207 -16.23 6.36 -6.04
CA VAL A 207 -16.17 7.82 -6.02
C VAL A 207 -15.25 8.34 -7.13
N ALA A 208 -14.13 7.71 -7.39
CA ALA A 208 -13.23 8.09 -8.48
C ALA A 208 -13.88 7.91 -9.86
N ALA A 209 -14.71 6.88 -10.03
CA ALA A 209 -15.46 6.65 -11.27
C ALA A 209 -16.42 7.81 -11.60
N MET A 210 -16.90 8.59 -10.63
CA MET A 210 -17.72 9.80 -10.84
C MET A 210 -16.96 10.88 -11.63
N ALA A 211 -15.61 10.87 -11.56
CA ALA A 211 -14.74 11.76 -12.34
C ALA A 211 -14.10 11.05 -13.55
N GLY A 212 -14.57 9.87 -13.95
CA GLY A 212 -13.98 9.07 -15.01
C GLY A 212 -12.59 8.52 -14.68
N ALA A 213 -12.15 8.65 -13.43
CA ALA A 213 -10.88 8.12 -12.93
C ALA A 213 -11.04 6.68 -12.46
N PHE A 214 -9.91 5.94 -12.43
CA PHE A 214 -9.95 4.58 -11.97
C PHE A 214 -8.95 4.36 -10.82
N VAL A 215 -9.41 3.70 -9.76
CA VAL A 215 -8.65 3.41 -8.55
C VAL A 215 -8.52 1.91 -8.38
N VAL A 216 -7.28 1.44 -8.18
CA VAL A 216 -6.95 0.01 -8.10
C VAL A 216 -6.87 -0.40 -6.64
N SER A 217 -8.03 -0.70 -6.07
CA SER A 217 -8.14 -1.33 -4.75
C SER A 217 -9.40 -2.18 -4.69
N THR A 218 -9.39 -3.18 -3.82
CA THR A 218 -10.54 -4.04 -3.54
C THR A 218 -10.68 -4.23 -2.04
N PRO A 219 -11.92 -4.34 -1.52
CA PRO A 219 -12.14 -4.69 -0.11
C PRO A 219 -11.72 -6.14 0.16
N VAL A 220 -10.81 -6.34 1.12
CA VAL A 220 -10.40 -7.66 1.61
C VAL A 220 -10.74 -7.74 3.09
N ASP A 221 -11.44 -8.80 3.48
CA ASP A 221 -11.83 -9.04 4.88
C ASP A 221 -10.59 -9.16 5.76
N HIS A 222 -10.62 -8.48 6.91
CA HIS A 222 -9.60 -8.54 7.94
C HIS A 222 -10.26 -8.77 9.30
N GLN A 223 -9.73 -9.72 10.08
CA GLN A 223 -10.32 -10.11 11.35
C GLN A 223 -9.38 -9.86 12.52
N HIS A 224 -9.97 -9.49 13.65
CA HIS A 224 -9.32 -9.50 14.97
C HIS A 224 -10.32 -9.88 16.04
N ALA A 225 -9.82 -10.46 17.12
CA ALA A 225 -10.61 -10.88 18.28
C ALA A 225 -10.22 -10.10 19.53
N ALA A 226 -11.20 -9.75 20.34
CA ALA A 226 -10.97 -9.45 21.75
C ALA A 226 -11.05 -10.77 22.52
N LEU A 227 -10.00 -11.10 23.26
CA LEU A 227 -9.92 -12.29 24.10
C LEU A 227 -10.05 -11.91 25.57
N HIS A 228 -10.72 -12.75 26.37
CA HIS A 228 -10.85 -12.56 27.80
C HIS A 228 -9.49 -12.55 28.50
N ALA A 229 -9.42 -11.80 29.61
CA ALA A 229 -8.37 -12.01 30.60
C ALA A 229 -8.43 -13.46 31.12
N VAL A 230 -7.26 -14.04 31.36
CA VAL A 230 -7.13 -15.37 31.99
C VAL A 230 -6.73 -15.14 33.43
N GLU A 231 -7.45 -15.76 34.37
CA GLU A 231 -7.22 -15.60 35.81
C GLU A 231 -5.77 -16.00 36.18
N GLY A 232 -5.07 -15.10 36.84
CA GLY A 232 -3.65 -15.28 37.21
C GLY A 232 -2.65 -15.06 36.05
N ALA A 233 -3.13 -14.66 34.87
CA ALA A 233 -2.29 -14.31 33.72
C ALA A 233 -2.80 -13.01 33.03
N GLU A 234 -3.37 -12.11 33.80
CA GLU A 234 -3.87 -10.82 33.35
C GLU A 234 -2.71 -9.97 32.78
N LEU A 235 -2.93 -9.39 31.62
CA LEU A 235 -1.92 -8.57 30.96
C LEU A 235 -1.96 -7.12 31.47
N PRO A 236 -0.82 -6.53 31.82
CA PRO A 236 -0.77 -5.14 32.24
C PRO A 236 -1.09 -4.20 31.06
N ARG A 237 -1.73 -3.07 31.37
CA ARG A 237 -2.15 -2.09 30.35
C ARG A 237 -0.98 -1.51 29.56
N ASP A 238 0.19 -1.40 30.18
CA ASP A 238 1.42 -0.87 29.60
C ASP A 238 2.27 -1.94 28.90
N MET A 239 1.74 -3.17 28.75
CA MET A 239 2.41 -4.20 27.97
C MET A 239 2.69 -3.69 26.56
N PRO A 240 3.91 -3.85 26.03
CA PRO A 240 4.22 -3.49 24.67
C PRO A 240 3.28 -4.12 23.63
N CYS A 241 2.95 -3.40 22.56
CA CYS A 241 2.32 -4.01 21.40
C CYS A 241 3.23 -5.07 20.80
N PHE A 242 2.66 -6.09 20.15
CA PHE A 242 3.48 -7.14 19.56
C PHE A 242 3.09 -7.48 18.13
N ARG A 243 4.07 -8.02 17.38
CA ARG A 243 3.90 -8.66 16.08
C ARG A 243 4.76 -9.91 16.01
N ASP A 244 4.20 -11.02 15.58
CA ASP A 244 4.93 -12.27 15.31
C ASP A 244 4.64 -12.73 13.89
N PRO A 245 5.46 -12.33 12.92
CA PRO A 245 5.23 -12.65 11.51
C PRO A 245 5.20 -14.15 11.20
N ASP A 246 6.05 -14.94 11.84
CA ASP A 246 6.10 -16.39 11.62
C ASP A 246 4.83 -17.10 12.15
N ASN A 247 4.20 -16.53 13.20
CA ASN A 247 2.93 -16.99 13.73
C ASN A 247 1.71 -16.23 13.15
N LEU A 248 1.93 -15.31 12.20
CA LEU A 248 0.94 -14.52 11.47
C LEU A 248 0.10 -13.57 12.34
N ILE A 249 0.54 -13.22 13.55
CA ILE A 249 -0.22 -12.49 14.55
C ILE A 249 0.34 -11.11 14.88
N TYR A 250 -0.55 -10.25 15.37
CA TYR A 250 -0.22 -9.03 16.08
C TYR A 250 -1.24 -8.81 17.22
N GLY A 251 -0.88 -7.99 18.19
CA GLY A 251 -1.83 -7.64 19.24
C GLY A 251 -1.33 -6.61 20.25
N LYS A 252 -2.21 -6.30 21.17
CA LYS A 252 -1.98 -5.42 22.33
C LYS A 252 -2.77 -5.90 23.53
N ALA A 253 -2.36 -5.52 24.73
CA ALA A 253 -3.18 -5.72 25.92
C ALA A 253 -4.42 -4.81 25.89
N GLU A 254 -5.54 -5.32 26.34
CA GLU A 254 -6.77 -4.57 26.53
C GLU A 254 -7.63 -5.20 27.63
N SER A 255 -7.97 -4.42 28.66
CA SER A 255 -8.82 -4.87 29.78
C SER A 255 -8.34 -6.18 30.45
N GLY A 256 -7.03 -6.34 30.62
CA GLY A 256 -6.40 -7.56 31.18
C GLY A 256 -6.30 -8.74 30.21
N GLY A 257 -6.99 -8.69 29.08
CA GLY A 257 -6.90 -9.66 27.99
C GLY A 257 -6.10 -9.13 26.79
N VAL A 258 -6.39 -9.65 25.60
CA VAL A 258 -5.67 -9.32 24.35
C VAL A 258 -6.64 -8.95 23.25
N VAL A 259 -6.36 -7.85 22.53
CA VAL A 259 -6.83 -7.67 21.16
C VAL A 259 -5.82 -8.35 20.24
N LEU A 260 -6.24 -9.45 19.62
CA LEU A 260 -5.45 -10.29 18.74
C LEU A 260 -5.92 -10.17 17.31
N GLY A 261 -5.05 -9.80 16.40
CA GLY A 261 -5.29 -9.85 14.95
C GLY A 261 -4.19 -10.58 14.22
N GLY A 262 -4.33 -10.67 12.90
CA GLY A 262 -3.30 -11.32 12.08
C GLY A 262 -3.67 -11.38 10.61
N TYR A 263 -2.87 -12.10 9.82
CA TYR A 263 -3.07 -12.25 8.38
C TYR A 263 -3.47 -13.67 8.04
N GLU A 264 -4.71 -13.84 7.60
CA GLU A 264 -5.30 -15.14 7.29
C GLU A 264 -4.68 -15.73 6.02
N LEU A 265 -4.50 -17.05 6.02
CA LEU A 265 -3.96 -17.78 4.87
C LEU A 265 -4.98 -17.99 3.75
N ASP A 266 -6.26 -17.82 4.04
CA ASP A 266 -7.37 -17.90 3.09
C ASP A 266 -8.17 -16.58 3.09
N PRO A 267 -7.62 -15.50 2.51
CA PRO A 267 -8.27 -14.19 2.51
C PRO A 267 -9.50 -14.17 1.60
N ASN A 268 -10.51 -13.39 2.00
CA ASN A 268 -11.72 -13.19 1.25
C ASN A 268 -11.81 -11.76 0.70
N ALA A 269 -11.96 -11.61 -0.62
CA ALA A 269 -12.31 -10.34 -1.24
C ALA A 269 -13.84 -10.19 -1.29
N ARG A 270 -14.33 -9.02 -0.92
CA ARG A 270 -15.76 -8.71 -0.81
C ARG A 270 -16.12 -7.54 -1.71
N TRP A 271 -17.35 -7.54 -2.24
CA TRP A 271 -17.87 -6.40 -3.02
C TRP A 271 -16.94 -5.93 -4.15
N ILE A 272 -16.37 -6.89 -4.87
CA ILE A 272 -15.39 -6.60 -5.94
C ILE A 272 -15.98 -5.75 -7.09
N ASP A 273 -17.30 -5.79 -7.27
CA ASP A 273 -18.03 -5.02 -8.30
C ASP A 273 -18.67 -3.74 -7.73
N GLY A 274 -18.51 -3.45 -6.46
CA GLY A 274 -18.98 -2.24 -5.79
C GLY A 274 -19.43 -2.45 -4.36
N VAL A 275 -19.04 -1.55 -3.49
CA VAL A 275 -19.40 -1.53 -2.07
C VAL A 275 -20.79 -0.94 -1.90
N PRO A 276 -21.72 -1.56 -1.15
CA PRO A 276 -23.02 -0.97 -0.85
C PRO A 276 -22.89 0.41 -0.19
N TRP A 277 -23.65 1.39 -0.68
CA TRP A 277 -23.61 2.75 -0.13
C TRP A 277 -24.15 2.82 1.30
N GLU A 278 -25.05 1.91 1.66
CA GLU A 278 -25.68 1.81 2.97
C GLU A 278 -24.75 1.20 4.02
N HIS A 279 -23.67 0.55 3.61
CA HIS A 279 -22.69 -0.01 4.55
C HIS A 279 -21.98 1.12 5.29
N ALA A 280 -22.15 1.17 6.62
CA ALA A 280 -21.54 2.15 7.50
C ALA A 280 -21.48 1.63 8.95
N GLY A 281 -20.33 1.74 9.60
CA GLY A 281 -20.14 1.46 11.03
C GLY A 281 -20.40 0.02 11.47
N THR A 282 -20.72 -0.90 10.57
CA THR A 282 -21.06 -2.28 10.88
C THR A 282 -19.96 -3.25 10.46
N SER A 283 -19.73 -4.30 11.28
CA SER A 283 -18.88 -5.41 10.88
C SER A 283 -19.62 -6.30 9.87
N VAL A 284 -18.87 -6.98 9.03
CA VAL A 284 -19.39 -8.09 8.21
C VAL A 284 -19.31 -9.39 9.03
N PRO A 285 -20.07 -10.44 8.67
CA PRO A 285 -20.01 -11.71 9.38
C PRO A 285 -18.58 -12.26 9.46
N PRO A 286 -18.08 -12.57 10.67
CA PRO A 286 -16.75 -13.15 10.84
C PRO A 286 -16.74 -14.63 10.46
N ASP A 287 -15.54 -15.16 10.17
CA ASP A 287 -15.31 -16.58 9.91
C ASP A 287 -14.24 -17.12 10.88
N LEU A 288 -14.70 -17.85 11.89
CA LEU A 288 -13.81 -18.41 12.91
C LEU A 288 -12.83 -19.44 12.31
N ARG A 289 -13.22 -20.20 11.27
CA ARG A 289 -12.33 -21.19 10.65
C ARG A 289 -11.11 -20.51 10.00
N ARG A 290 -11.30 -19.36 9.37
CA ARG A 290 -10.19 -18.57 8.83
C ARG A 290 -9.33 -17.95 9.93
N PHE A 291 -9.93 -17.65 11.10
CA PHE A 291 -9.22 -17.06 12.23
C PHE A 291 -8.49 -18.09 13.11
N GLU A 292 -8.92 -19.34 13.11
CA GLU A 292 -8.33 -20.42 13.95
C GLU A 292 -6.80 -20.58 13.82
N PRO A 293 -6.17 -20.49 12.63
CA PRO A 293 -4.71 -20.53 12.52
C PRO A 293 -3.99 -19.43 13.33
N LEU A 294 -4.63 -18.25 13.46
CA LEU A 294 -4.10 -17.12 14.22
C LEU A 294 -4.20 -17.38 15.73
N LEU A 295 -5.29 -17.97 16.20
CA LEU A 295 -5.43 -18.42 17.61
C LEU A 295 -4.34 -19.44 17.95
N LYS A 296 -4.10 -20.42 17.07
CA LYS A 296 -3.02 -21.39 17.24
C LYS A 296 -1.64 -20.74 17.24
N GLY A 297 -1.44 -19.73 16.40
CA GLY A 297 -0.23 -18.91 16.37
C GLY A 297 -0.01 -18.14 17.66
N ALA A 298 -1.08 -17.54 18.17
CA ALA A 298 -1.07 -16.81 19.44
C ALA A 298 -0.76 -17.73 20.63
N ALA A 299 -1.38 -18.90 20.71
CA ALA A 299 -1.15 -19.87 21.79
C ALA A 299 0.27 -20.41 21.82
N ARG A 300 0.97 -20.50 20.67
CA ARG A 300 2.40 -20.84 20.65
C ARG A 300 3.27 -19.76 21.29
N ARG A 301 2.97 -18.49 21.08
CA ARG A 301 3.74 -17.37 21.64
C ARG A 301 3.29 -17.02 23.07
N PHE A 302 2.01 -17.14 23.35
CA PHE A 302 1.37 -16.86 24.64
C PHE A 302 0.59 -18.09 25.10
N PRO A 303 1.23 -19.08 25.76
CA PRO A 303 0.60 -20.37 26.08
C PRO A 303 -0.69 -20.26 26.91
N PHE A 304 -0.81 -19.25 27.78
CA PHE A 304 -2.00 -19.00 28.59
C PHE A 304 -3.25 -18.71 27.72
N LEU A 305 -3.09 -18.24 26.48
CA LEU A 305 -4.21 -17.98 25.57
C LEU A 305 -4.95 -19.25 25.11
N ASN A 306 -4.43 -20.46 25.38
CA ASN A 306 -5.21 -21.69 25.22
C ASN A 306 -6.46 -21.73 26.10
N GLU A 307 -6.45 -20.99 27.21
CA GLU A 307 -7.57 -20.91 28.16
C GLU A 307 -8.46 -19.68 27.93
N ALA A 308 -8.03 -18.75 27.06
CA ALA A 308 -8.75 -17.53 26.82
C ALA A 308 -10.00 -17.74 25.95
N GLY A 309 -11.16 -17.34 26.43
CA GLY A 309 -12.38 -17.26 25.63
C GLY A 309 -12.39 -16.06 24.69
N ILE A 310 -13.12 -16.15 23.58
CA ILE A 310 -13.34 -15.04 22.65
C ILE A 310 -14.50 -14.18 23.17
N VAL A 311 -14.24 -12.91 23.52
CA VAL A 311 -15.26 -11.91 23.84
C VAL A 311 -16.03 -11.51 22.58
N LYS A 312 -15.26 -11.19 21.52
CA LYS A 312 -15.83 -10.73 20.25
C LYS A 312 -14.84 -11.01 19.11
N LEU A 313 -15.32 -11.54 18.02
CA LEU A 313 -14.61 -11.63 16.75
C LEU A 313 -15.17 -10.56 15.80
N VAL A 314 -14.34 -9.64 15.37
CA VAL A 314 -14.68 -8.55 14.46
C VAL A 314 -14.11 -8.87 13.09
N CYS A 315 -14.92 -8.70 12.04
CA CYS A 315 -14.50 -8.77 10.65
C CYS A 315 -14.91 -7.50 9.92
N HIS A 316 -14.00 -6.90 9.22
CA HIS A 316 -14.29 -5.75 8.37
C HIS A 316 -13.43 -5.78 7.09
N PRO A 317 -13.93 -5.28 5.96
CA PRO A 317 -13.12 -5.15 4.76
C PRO A 317 -12.21 -3.93 4.85
N ASP A 318 -10.94 -4.08 4.42
CA ASP A 318 -10.02 -2.97 4.22
C ASP A 318 -9.67 -2.79 2.75
N ALA A 319 -9.36 -1.56 2.36
CA ALA A 319 -9.05 -1.20 0.97
C ALA A 319 -7.64 -1.68 0.60
N MET A 320 -7.53 -2.87 0.03
CA MET A 320 -6.26 -3.48 -0.37
C MET A 320 -5.92 -3.16 -1.83
N THR A 321 -4.69 -2.74 -2.06
CA THR A 321 -4.08 -2.65 -3.40
C THR A 321 -3.32 -3.93 -3.74
N PRO A 322 -3.04 -4.20 -5.03
CA PRO A 322 -2.28 -5.39 -5.45
C PRO A 322 -0.86 -5.50 -4.89
N ASP A 323 -0.29 -4.41 -4.39
CA ASP A 323 1.09 -4.34 -3.86
C ASP A 323 1.17 -3.90 -2.40
N ALA A 324 0.02 -3.80 -1.71
CA ALA A 324 -0.13 -3.31 -0.34
C ALA A 324 0.41 -1.88 -0.09
N ASN A 325 0.66 -1.10 -1.12
CA ASN A 325 1.04 0.31 -0.98
C ASN A 325 -0.17 1.23 -1.20
N PRO A 326 -0.32 2.31 -0.42
CA PRO A 326 -1.33 3.33 -0.66
C PRO A 326 -1.28 3.95 -2.07
N LEU A 327 -2.37 4.58 -2.47
CA LEU A 327 -2.51 5.38 -3.69
C LEU A 327 -2.53 6.85 -3.29
N LEU A 328 -1.42 7.56 -3.52
CA LEU A 328 -1.21 8.92 -3.05
C LEU A 328 -0.82 9.85 -4.19
N GLY A 329 -1.56 10.94 -4.37
CA GLY A 329 -1.20 12.01 -5.31
C GLY A 329 -2.22 12.29 -6.40
N PRO A 330 -1.86 13.10 -7.41
CA PRO A 330 -2.76 13.53 -8.47
C PRO A 330 -3.20 12.38 -9.37
N VAL A 331 -4.37 12.52 -9.98
CA VAL A 331 -4.88 11.58 -10.99
C VAL A 331 -4.54 12.10 -12.38
N PRO A 332 -3.70 11.38 -13.16
CA PRO A 332 -3.37 11.81 -14.51
C PRO A 332 -4.61 11.96 -15.40
N GLY A 333 -4.71 13.09 -16.09
CA GLY A 333 -5.85 13.42 -16.96
C GLY A 333 -7.01 14.09 -16.25
N VAL A 334 -7.00 14.22 -14.92
CA VAL A 334 -8.03 14.95 -14.14
C VAL A 334 -7.36 15.96 -13.22
N ARG A 335 -7.20 17.19 -13.70
CA ARG A 335 -6.57 18.26 -12.92
C ARG A 335 -7.44 18.65 -11.74
N GLY A 336 -6.81 18.76 -10.55
CA GLY A 336 -7.49 19.08 -9.29
C GLY A 336 -8.02 17.86 -8.55
N LEU A 337 -7.89 16.64 -9.09
CA LEU A 337 -8.27 15.41 -8.40
C LEU A 337 -7.06 14.70 -7.80
N PHE A 338 -7.12 14.40 -6.51
CA PHE A 338 -6.07 13.72 -5.75
C PHE A 338 -6.61 12.49 -5.03
N LEU A 339 -5.73 11.51 -4.80
CA LEU A 339 -6.04 10.31 -4.03
C LEU A 339 -5.25 10.28 -2.72
N ALA A 340 -5.93 9.84 -1.66
CA ALA A 340 -5.37 9.36 -0.40
C ALA A 340 -6.14 8.07 -0.04
N ALA A 341 -5.95 6.99 -0.81
CA ALA A 341 -6.80 5.82 -0.83
C ALA A 341 -6.00 4.51 -0.85
N GLY A 342 -6.68 3.36 -0.75
CA GLY A 342 -6.06 2.04 -0.87
C GLY A 342 -4.99 1.79 0.20
N LEU A 343 -5.24 2.14 1.46
CA LEU A 343 -4.22 2.18 2.51
C LEU A 343 -3.65 0.83 2.90
N SER A 344 -4.31 -0.26 2.51
CA SER A 344 -3.79 -1.62 2.70
C SER A 344 -3.28 -1.86 4.12
N LEU A 345 -4.17 -1.69 5.12
CA LEU A 345 -3.91 -1.88 6.55
C LEU A 345 -2.89 -0.87 7.17
N ASN A 346 -2.55 0.20 6.45
CA ASN A 346 -1.65 1.26 6.94
C ASN A 346 -2.40 2.52 7.43
N GLY A 347 -3.68 2.41 7.81
CA GLY A 347 -4.52 3.53 8.21
C GLY A 347 -3.89 4.40 9.30
N PHE A 348 -3.99 4.01 10.55
CA PHE A 348 -3.47 4.79 11.69
C PHE A 348 -1.95 4.97 11.65
N GLY A 349 -1.22 3.93 11.23
CA GLY A 349 0.23 4.06 11.10
C GLY A 349 0.65 5.12 10.09
N GLY A 350 -0.05 5.22 8.96
CA GLY A 350 0.33 6.11 7.85
C GLY A 350 -0.37 7.46 7.81
N ALA A 351 -1.58 7.58 8.35
CA ALA A 351 -2.51 8.69 8.05
C ALA A 351 -1.93 10.09 8.29
N GLY A 352 -1.16 10.31 9.36
CA GLY A 352 -0.53 11.61 9.63
C GLY A 352 0.45 12.00 8.52
N GLY A 353 1.42 11.12 8.22
CA GLY A 353 2.41 11.35 7.16
C GLY A 353 1.80 11.40 5.76
N ILE A 354 0.78 10.58 5.50
CA ILE A 354 0.01 10.59 4.25
C ILE A 354 -0.71 11.92 4.08
N GLY A 355 -1.43 12.39 5.11
CA GLY A 355 -2.13 13.68 5.08
C GLY A 355 -1.18 14.84 4.78
N LYS A 356 -0.02 14.88 5.45
CA LYS A 356 1.05 15.87 5.18
C LYS A 356 1.51 15.80 3.73
N SER A 357 1.89 14.61 3.24
CA SER A 357 2.46 14.46 1.90
C SER A 357 1.46 14.74 0.78
N VAL A 358 0.19 14.36 0.94
CA VAL A 358 -0.86 14.70 -0.05
C VAL A 358 -1.11 16.21 -0.05
N THR A 359 -1.08 16.85 1.12
CA THR A 359 -1.16 18.32 1.22
C THR A 359 0.01 19.01 0.51
N GLU A 360 1.22 18.52 0.68
CA GLU A 360 2.42 19.04 -0.04
C GLU A 360 2.26 18.91 -1.55
N LEU A 361 1.78 17.77 -2.05
CA LEU A 361 1.49 17.59 -3.48
C LEU A 361 0.45 18.58 -4.00
N ILE A 362 -0.58 18.92 -3.20
CA ILE A 362 -1.62 19.87 -3.57
C ILE A 362 -1.09 21.30 -3.56
N THR A 363 -0.33 21.68 -2.56
CA THR A 363 0.07 23.08 -2.30
C THR A 363 1.37 23.48 -2.97
N ALA A 364 2.34 22.55 -3.07
CA ALA A 364 3.67 22.77 -3.61
C ALA A 364 3.94 21.99 -4.92
N GLY A 365 3.06 21.04 -5.29
CA GLY A 365 3.23 20.19 -6.47
C GLY A 365 4.15 19.00 -6.27
N GLU A 366 4.85 18.93 -5.13
CA GLU A 366 5.75 17.82 -4.78
C GLU A 366 5.75 17.58 -3.26
N SER A 367 6.11 16.36 -2.83
CA SER A 367 6.27 16.02 -1.42
C SER A 367 7.73 15.98 -1.02
N GLU A 368 8.02 16.28 0.25
CA GLU A 368 9.34 16.12 0.87
C GLU A 368 9.84 14.66 0.77
N LEU A 369 8.92 13.70 0.82
CA LEU A 369 9.24 12.28 0.76
C LEU A 369 9.14 11.72 -0.66
N ASP A 370 9.93 10.69 -0.96
CA ASP A 370 9.77 9.92 -2.18
C ASP A 370 8.46 9.12 -2.16
N LEU A 371 7.55 9.48 -3.06
CA LEU A 371 6.25 8.84 -3.24
C LEU A 371 6.17 7.96 -4.49
N TYR A 372 7.30 7.61 -5.11
CA TYR A 372 7.31 6.83 -6.35
C TYR A 372 6.48 5.55 -6.26
N ALA A 373 6.67 4.76 -5.18
CA ALA A 373 5.94 3.51 -4.95
C ALA A 373 4.45 3.70 -4.60
N TYR A 374 4.01 4.93 -4.35
CA TYR A 374 2.64 5.27 -3.95
C TYR A 374 1.84 5.99 -5.04
N ARG A 375 2.44 6.28 -6.19
CA ARG A 375 1.79 6.99 -7.31
C ARG A 375 0.55 6.21 -7.78
N PRO A 376 -0.63 6.87 -7.93
CA PRO A 376 -1.85 6.21 -8.39
C PRO A 376 -1.71 5.54 -9.76
N TRP A 377 -0.93 6.11 -10.65
CA TRP A 377 -0.74 5.66 -12.02
C TRP A 377 0.32 4.56 -12.21
N ARG A 378 0.84 3.97 -11.15
CA ARG A 378 1.70 2.77 -11.25
C ARG A 378 0.94 1.53 -11.76
N PHE A 379 -0.38 1.53 -11.62
CA PHE A 379 -1.27 0.53 -12.17
C PHE A 379 -1.79 0.94 -13.54
N GLY A 380 -1.98 0.00 -14.46
CA GLY A 380 -2.39 0.27 -15.82
C GLY A 380 -3.69 -0.43 -16.22
N PRO A 381 -4.05 -0.38 -17.52
CA PRO A 381 -5.33 -0.88 -18.02
C PRO A 381 -5.68 -2.32 -17.65
N VAL A 382 -4.67 -3.19 -17.46
CA VAL A 382 -4.87 -4.58 -17.04
C VAL A 382 -5.56 -4.70 -15.67
N HIS A 383 -5.39 -3.69 -14.81
CA HIS A 383 -6.01 -3.62 -13.48
C HIS A 383 -7.43 -3.05 -13.48
N ARG A 384 -8.03 -2.79 -14.67
CA ARG A 384 -9.47 -2.48 -14.77
C ARG A 384 -10.35 -3.71 -14.58
N ASP A 385 -9.78 -4.90 -14.65
CA ASP A 385 -10.44 -6.13 -14.30
C ASP A 385 -10.46 -6.30 -12.77
N HIS A 386 -11.62 -6.09 -12.16
CA HIS A 386 -11.81 -6.13 -10.71
C HIS A 386 -11.50 -7.52 -10.13
N ARG A 387 -11.77 -8.60 -10.88
CA ARG A 387 -11.45 -9.98 -10.44
C ARG A 387 -9.94 -10.18 -10.39
N TYR A 388 -9.22 -9.69 -11.39
CA TYR A 388 -7.76 -9.73 -11.39
C TYR A 388 -7.17 -8.95 -10.22
N VAL A 389 -7.68 -7.74 -9.96
CA VAL A 389 -7.26 -6.92 -8.80
C VAL A 389 -7.54 -7.64 -7.48
N ALA A 390 -8.72 -8.27 -7.35
CA ALA A 390 -9.09 -9.03 -6.16
C ALA A 390 -8.15 -10.22 -5.90
N GLU A 391 -7.79 -10.98 -6.94
CA GLU A 391 -6.84 -12.08 -6.80
C GLU A 391 -5.46 -11.61 -6.34
N LEU A 392 -4.93 -10.55 -6.95
CA LEU A 392 -3.65 -9.98 -6.54
C LEU A 392 -3.68 -9.42 -5.11
N ALA A 393 -4.75 -8.72 -4.73
CA ALA A 393 -4.91 -8.15 -3.40
C ALA A 393 -5.01 -9.24 -2.32
N LYS A 394 -5.75 -10.32 -2.59
CA LYS A 394 -5.81 -11.51 -1.72
C LYS A 394 -4.44 -12.16 -1.56
N GLU A 395 -3.72 -12.37 -2.65
CA GLU A 395 -2.37 -12.95 -2.59
C GLU A 395 -1.41 -12.08 -1.79
N THR A 396 -1.44 -10.76 -2.02
CA THR A 396 -0.62 -9.80 -1.27
C THR A 396 -0.99 -9.78 0.22
N TYR A 397 -2.28 -9.85 0.56
CA TYR A 397 -2.74 -9.97 1.95
C TYR A 397 -2.25 -11.27 2.60
N ARG A 398 -2.43 -12.42 1.95
CA ARG A 398 -1.98 -13.74 2.42
C ARG A 398 -0.49 -13.73 2.80
N TYR A 399 0.32 -13.09 1.97
CA TYR A 399 1.77 -13.07 2.12
C TYR A 399 2.32 -11.82 2.82
N TYR A 400 1.46 -11.04 3.49
CA TYR A 400 1.85 -9.78 4.11
C TYR A 400 2.97 -9.92 5.16
N TYR A 401 3.00 -11.04 5.89
CA TYR A 401 4.02 -11.35 6.89
C TYR A 401 5.09 -12.33 6.41
N PHE A 402 4.90 -12.94 5.27
CA PHE A 402 5.88 -13.88 4.75
C PHE A 402 7.13 -13.18 4.22
N LEU A 403 8.29 -13.81 4.43
CA LEU A 403 9.51 -13.40 3.76
C LEU A 403 9.38 -13.66 2.26
N ARG A 404 9.77 -12.68 1.44
CA ARG A 404 9.88 -12.82 -0.01
C ARG A 404 11.30 -13.22 -0.36
N TYR A 405 11.46 -14.39 -0.96
CA TYR A 405 12.73 -14.89 -1.44
C TYR A 405 12.95 -14.55 -2.92
N PRO A 406 14.21 -14.56 -3.42
CA PRO A 406 14.50 -14.15 -4.80
C PRO A 406 13.74 -14.91 -5.89
N TYR A 407 13.36 -16.15 -5.60
CA TYR A 407 12.70 -17.05 -6.55
C TYR A 407 11.19 -17.17 -6.35
N ASP A 408 10.63 -16.46 -5.38
CA ASP A 408 9.19 -16.40 -5.19
C ASP A 408 8.52 -15.77 -6.40
N ALA A 409 7.46 -16.38 -6.88
CA ALA A 409 6.61 -15.85 -7.92
C ALA A 409 5.15 -15.80 -7.44
N ASP A 410 4.42 -14.78 -7.87
CA ASP A 410 3.00 -14.70 -7.61
C ASP A 410 2.26 -15.78 -8.40
N GLU A 411 1.22 -16.38 -7.79
CA GLU A 411 0.49 -17.53 -8.35
C GLU A 411 -0.90 -17.14 -8.85
N TRP A 412 -1.53 -16.14 -8.19
CA TRP A 412 -2.94 -15.83 -8.42
C TRP A 412 -3.13 -14.84 -9.58
N GLY A 413 -4.30 -14.87 -10.18
CA GLY A 413 -4.62 -14.02 -11.32
C GLY A 413 -3.88 -14.36 -12.63
N ARG A 414 -3.27 -15.53 -12.74
CA ARG A 414 -2.45 -15.98 -13.88
C ARG A 414 -3.15 -17.02 -14.75
N PRO A 415 -2.89 -17.09 -16.07
CA PRO A 415 -2.09 -16.13 -16.86
C PRO A 415 -2.90 -14.87 -17.15
N ARG A 416 -2.25 -13.71 -17.28
CA ARG A 416 -2.93 -12.46 -17.66
C ARG A 416 -2.48 -11.91 -18.99
N ARG A 417 -1.18 -11.91 -19.23
CA ARG A 417 -0.54 -11.47 -20.47
C ARG A 417 0.48 -12.51 -20.91
N THR A 418 0.48 -12.83 -22.19
CA THR A 418 1.48 -13.73 -22.79
C THR A 418 2.08 -13.07 -24.04
N SER A 419 3.33 -13.35 -24.33
CA SER A 419 3.95 -12.95 -25.59
C SER A 419 3.49 -13.82 -26.75
N ALA A 420 3.70 -13.39 -27.97
CA ALA A 420 3.45 -14.22 -29.15
C ALA A 420 4.32 -15.49 -29.21
N LEU A 421 5.44 -15.48 -28.47
CA LEU A 421 6.36 -16.63 -28.39
C LEU A 421 6.06 -17.57 -27.23
N HIS A 422 5.04 -17.29 -26.42
CA HIS A 422 4.76 -18.02 -25.18
C HIS A 422 4.70 -19.54 -25.37
N HIS A 423 3.97 -20.02 -26.39
CA HIS A 423 3.86 -21.45 -26.68
C HIS A 423 5.20 -22.09 -27.08
N ARG A 424 6.05 -21.37 -27.83
CA ARG A 424 7.39 -21.86 -28.18
C ARG A 424 8.30 -21.98 -26.96
N ILE A 425 8.17 -21.04 -26.03
CA ILE A 425 8.90 -21.08 -24.76
C ILE A 425 8.40 -22.24 -23.88
N GLN A 426 7.09 -22.55 -23.92
CA GLN A 426 6.53 -23.74 -23.28
C GLN A 426 7.15 -25.03 -23.85
N ASP A 427 7.24 -25.15 -25.18
CA ASP A 427 7.81 -26.33 -25.86
C ASP A 427 9.31 -26.55 -25.50
N LEU A 428 10.00 -25.49 -25.13
CA LEU A 428 11.39 -25.54 -24.65
C LEU A 428 11.52 -25.89 -23.14
N GLY A 429 10.40 -26.18 -22.46
CA GLY A 429 10.41 -26.48 -21.02
C GLY A 429 10.55 -25.22 -20.15
N GLY A 430 9.99 -24.10 -20.61
CA GLY A 430 10.03 -22.84 -19.85
C GLY A 430 9.34 -22.94 -18.51
N VAL A 431 9.96 -22.41 -17.46
CA VAL A 431 9.36 -22.19 -16.15
C VAL A 431 9.04 -20.70 -16.02
N PHE A 432 7.74 -20.37 -15.90
CA PHE A 432 7.28 -19.00 -15.99
C PHE A 432 7.06 -18.38 -14.61
N GLY A 433 7.66 -17.21 -14.37
CA GLY A 433 7.25 -16.25 -13.36
C GLY A 433 6.32 -15.19 -13.97
N THR A 434 5.85 -14.25 -13.14
CA THR A 434 5.04 -13.11 -13.61
C THR A 434 5.70 -11.78 -13.29
N LYS A 435 5.60 -10.84 -14.22
CA LYS A 435 5.99 -9.44 -14.03
C LYS A 435 4.91 -8.52 -14.56
N HIS A 436 4.20 -7.84 -13.64
CA HIS A 436 3.08 -6.93 -13.98
C HIS A 436 2.05 -7.57 -14.93
N GLY A 437 1.69 -8.81 -14.62
CA GLY A 437 0.76 -9.62 -15.38
C GLY A 437 1.33 -10.31 -16.62
N TRP A 438 2.57 -10.08 -17.00
CA TRP A 438 3.24 -10.79 -18.08
C TRP A 438 3.81 -12.13 -17.59
N GLU A 439 3.49 -13.23 -18.29
CA GLU A 439 4.19 -14.49 -18.14
C GLU A 439 5.57 -14.37 -18.77
N ARG A 440 6.63 -14.55 -17.98
CA ARG A 440 8.02 -14.48 -18.42
C ARG A 440 8.79 -15.71 -17.98
N PRO A 441 9.64 -16.31 -18.82
CA PRO A 441 10.49 -17.41 -18.39
C PRO A 441 11.48 -16.91 -17.31
N GLU A 442 11.51 -17.59 -16.18
CA GLU A 442 12.53 -17.41 -15.16
C GLU A 442 13.76 -18.27 -15.46
N HIS A 443 13.55 -19.47 -15.99
CA HIS A 443 14.55 -20.39 -16.45
C HIS A 443 13.91 -21.45 -17.36
N PHE A 444 14.75 -22.32 -17.95
CA PHE A 444 14.30 -23.45 -18.74
C PHE A 444 14.70 -24.76 -18.07
N GLU A 445 13.86 -25.80 -18.19
CA GLU A 445 14.12 -27.17 -17.80
C GLU A 445 13.98 -28.09 -19.02
N PRO A 446 15.01 -28.19 -19.87
CA PRO A 446 14.94 -28.93 -21.13
C PRO A 446 14.52 -30.39 -20.93
N GLY A 447 13.59 -30.87 -21.76
CA GLY A 447 13.05 -32.22 -21.66
C GLY A 447 12.00 -32.44 -20.57
N LYS A 448 11.63 -31.39 -19.82
CA LYS A 448 10.52 -31.42 -18.87
C LYS A 448 9.33 -30.63 -19.40
N PRO A 449 8.10 -30.97 -18.97
CA PRO A 449 6.94 -30.13 -19.24
C PRO A 449 7.11 -28.73 -18.65
N TRP A 450 6.61 -27.75 -19.38
CA TRP A 450 6.56 -26.38 -18.87
C TRP A 450 5.71 -26.25 -17.60
N ARG A 451 5.99 -25.28 -16.77
CA ARG A 451 5.22 -24.99 -15.56
C ARG A 451 5.28 -23.50 -15.18
N ARG A 452 4.39 -23.12 -14.28
CA ARG A 452 4.48 -21.81 -13.62
C ARG A 452 5.28 -21.97 -12.33
N ALA A 453 6.20 -21.03 -12.11
CA ALA A 453 6.83 -20.84 -10.82
C ALA A 453 5.79 -20.33 -9.82
N GLY A 454 5.91 -20.72 -8.58
CA GLY A 454 4.99 -20.37 -7.51
C GLY A 454 5.64 -20.39 -6.13
N ALA A 455 4.81 -20.43 -5.10
CA ALA A 455 5.24 -20.42 -3.70
C ALA A 455 6.07 -21.67 -3.30
N ASP A 456 6.00 -22.75 -4.06
CA ASP A 456 6.81 -23.96 -3.84
C ASP A 456 8.33 -23.66 -3.93
N GLN A 457 8.69 -22.59 -4.63
CA GLN A 457 10.09 -22.16 -4.76
C GLN A 457 10.65 -21.53 -3.48
N ARG A 458 9.82 -21.16 -2.52
CA ARG A 458 10.24 -20.64 -1.20
C ARG A 458 11.16 -21.60 -0.45
N ARG A 459 11.02 -22.92 -0.65
CA ARG A 459 11.87 -23.94 -0.04
C ARG A 459 13.36 -23.75 -0.30
N PHE A 460 13.73 -23.00 -1.35
CA PHE A 460 15.14 -22.74 -1.65
C PHE A 460 15.68 -21.56 -0.84
N GLY A 461 14.82 -20.72 -0.28
CA GLY A 461 15.23 -19.57 0.53
C GLY A 461 16.24 -18.68 -0.19
N TRP A 462 17.37 -18.44 0.45
CA TRP A 462 18.51 -17.69 -0.10
C TRP A 462 19.55 -18.59 -0.78
N ASN A 463 19.34 -19.89 -0.84
CA ASN A 463 20.27 -20.85 -1.43
C ASN A 463 20.18 -20.83 -2.96
N ARG A 464 21.22 -21.35 -3.61
CA ARG A 464 21.21 -21.56 -5.06
C ARG A 464 20.21 -22.67 -5.41
N PRO A 465 19.23 -22.38 -6.31
CA PRO A 465 18.26 -23.39 -6.72
C PRO A 465 18.87 -24.38 -7.70
N PRO A 466 18.26 -25.56 -7.92
CA PRO A 466 18.77 -26.59 -8.83
C PRO A 466 18.97 -26.12 -10.28
N TRP A 467 18.17 -25.13 -10.74
CA TRP A 467 18.28 -24.57 -12.10
C TRP A 467 19.41 -23.54 -12.25
N PHE A 468 20.15 -23.23 -11.19
CA PHE A 468 21.28 -22.29 -11.28
C PHE A 468 22.34 -22.73 -12.32
N ALA A 469 22.59 -24.05 -12.44
CA ALA A 469 23.51 -24.58 -13.45
C ALA A 469 23.00 -24.35 -14.88
N LEU A 470 21.70 -24.50 -15.11
CA LEU A 470 21.05 -24.24 -16.41
C LEU A 470 21.17 -22.77 -16.80
N GLN A 471 20.89 -21.85 -15.85
CA GLN A 471 21.08 -20.41 -16.09
C GLN A 471 22.56 -20.06 -16.37
N ALA A 472 23.49 -20.74 -15.74
CA ALA A 472 24.93 -20.54 -16.01
C ALA A 472 25.32 -21.01 -17.43
N GLU A 473 24.71 -22.07 -17.95
CA GLU A 473 24.89 -22.52 -19.33
C GLU A 473 24.32 -21.53 -20.34
N GLU A 474 23.11 -21.01 -20.10
CA GLU A 474 22.51 -19.94 -20.91
C GLU A 474 23.41 -18.71 -20.92
N HIS A 475 23.89 -18.28 -19.73
CA HIS A 475 24.81 -17.14 -19.62
C HIS A 475 26.08 -17.34 -20.46
N ARG A 476 26.71 -18.53 -20.39
CA ARG A 476 27.87 -18.86 -21.24
C ARG A 476 27.54 -18.81 -22.73
N ALA A 477 26.35 -19.32 -23.13
CA ALA A 477 25.92 -19.29 -24.51
C ALA A 477 25.82 -17.85 -25.06
N PHE A 478 25.28 -16.92 -24.26
CA PHE A 478 25.22 -15.50 -24.62
C PHE A 478 26.61 -14.85 -24.70
N ARG A 479 27.57 -15.29 -23.89
CA ARG A 479 28.93 -14.74 -23.86
C ARG A 479 29.82 -15.29 -24.99
N GLU A 480 29.66 -16.55 -25.35
CA GLU A 480 30.58 -17.29 -26.21
C GLU A 480 29.98 -17.71 -27.55
N ARG A 481 28.65 -17.67 -27.66
CA ARG A 481 27.91 -18.10 -28.86
C ARG A 481 26.83 -17.06 -29.18
N VAL A 482 25.61 -17.51 -29.50
CA VAL A 482 24.46 -16.66 -29.77
C VAL A 482 23.27 -17.05 -28.91
N GLY A 483 22.47 -16.05 -28.49
CA GLY A 483 21.25 -16.26 -27.72
C GLY A 483 20.12 -15.37 -28.19
N ILE A 484 18.88 -15.76 -27.89
CA ILE A 484 17.67 -15.00 -28.17
C ILE A 484 16.92 -14.79 -26.85
N ILE A 485 16.48 -13.54 -26.61
CA ILE A 485 15.66 -13.18 -25.45
C ILE A 485 14.35 -12.59 -25.95
N ASP A 486 13.21 -13.08 -25.41
CA ASP A 486 11.90 -12.47 -25.63
C ASP A 486 11.75 -11.19 -24.80
N MET A 487 11.83 -10.04 -25.46
CA MET A 487 11.72 -8.70 -24.88
C MET A 487 10.31 -8.10 -25.04
N THR A 488 9.30 -8.89 -25.42
CA THR A 488 7.94 -8.43 -25.71
C THR A 488 7.31 -7.70 -24.51
N SER A 489 7.63 -8.10 -23.28
CA SER A 489 7.05 -7.52 -22.07
C SER A 489 7.51 -6.10 -21.73
N PHE A 490 8.60 -5.61 -22.33
CA PHE A 490 9.03 -4.22 -22.16
C PHE A 490 7.94 -3.25 -22.64
N GLY A 491 7.77 -2.14 -21.92
CA GLY A 491 6.85 -1.07 -22.30
C GLY A 491 7.34 -0.29 -23.51
N LYS A 492 6.44 0.03 -24.44
CA LYS A 492 6.69 0.90 -25.59
C LYS A 492 5.70 2.05 -25.53
N ILE A 493 6.21 3.27 -25.39
CA ILE A 493 5.43 4.51 -25.38
C ILE A 493 5.79 5.27 -26.65
N GLU A 494 4.79 5.60 -27.46
CA GLU A 494 4.99 6.51 -28.59
C GLU A 494 4.48 7.90 -28.23
N LEU A 495 5.28 8.90 -28.55
CA LEU A 495 4.99 10.31 -28.39
C LEU A 495 5.08 10.94 -29.78
N ASP A 496 3.99 11.58 -30.22
CA ASP A 496 3.87 12.16 -31.55
C ASP A 496 3.21 13.54 -31.48
N GLY A 497 3.77 14.49 -32.20
CA GLY A 497 3.26 15.85 -32.30
C GLY A 497 4.29 16.95 -32.03
N PRO A 498 3.94 18.23 -32.35
CA PRO A 498 4.88 19.36 -32.35
C PRO A 498 5.50 19.68 -30.98
N GLY A 499 4.87 19.25 -29.89
CA GLY A 499 5.39 19.44 -28.53
C GLY A 499 6.28 18.28 -28.03
N ALA A 500 6.39 17.17 -28.78
CA ALA A 500 7.04 15.94 -28.31
C ALA A 500 8.51 16.15 -27.92
N LEU A 501 9.28 16.83 -28.77
CA LEU A 501 10.68 17.13 -28.47
C LEU A 501 10.82 18.03 -27.24
N ALA A 502 10.03 19.10 -27.15
CA ALA A 502 10.10 20.05 -26.03
C ALA A 502 9.77 19.37 -24.68
N LEU A 503 8.77 18.47 -24.65
CA LEU A 503 8.44 17.68 -23.46
C LEU A 503 9.61 16.77 -23.09
N LEU A 504 10.19 16.05 -24.04
CA LEU A 504 11.29 15.11 -23.77
C LEU A 504 12.56 15.83 -23.30
N GLU A 505 12.93 16.97 -23.93
CA GLU A 505 14.07 17.79 -23.48
C GLU A 505 13.87 18.36 -22.05
N ARG A 506 12.62 18.56 -21.62
CA ARG A 506 12.32 19.04 -20.28
C ARG A 506 12.45 17.94 -19.22
N VAL A 507 12.07 16.69 -19.55
CA VAL A 507 12.01 15.61 -18.56
C VAL A 507 13.20 14.66 -18.61
N ALA A 508 13.95 14.60 -19.71
CA ALA A 508 15.09 13.71 -19.87
C ALA A 508 16.39 14.34 -19.32
N ALA A 509 17.20 13.54 -18.66
CA ALA A 509 18.51 13.97 -18.16
C ALA A 509 19.52 14.17 -19.31
N ASN A 510 19.35 13.47 -20.41
CA ASN A 510 20.25 13.53 -21.56
C ASN A 510 19.59 14.28 -22.72
N GLN A 511 20.41 14.88 -23.60
CA GLN A 511 19.92 15.54 -24.80
C GLN A 511 19.30 14.54 -25.78
N VAL A 512 18.04 14.71 -26.13
CA VAL A 512 17.28 13.84 -27.05
C VAL A 512 17.11 14.46 -28.44
N ASN A 513 17.45 15.75 -28.60
CA ASN A 513 17.46 16.40 -29.93
C ASN A 513 18.67 15.90 -30.76
N ARG A 514 18.54 14.71 -31.28
CA ARG A 514 19.54 14.02 -32.14
C ARG A 514 18.93 13.73 -33.50
N PRO A 515 19.74 13.39 -34.52
CA PRO A 515 19.22 13.00 -35.85
C PRO A 515 18.16 11.89 -35.76
N VAL A 516 17.24 11.88 -36.73
CA VAL A 516 16.27 10.78 -36.90
C VAL A 516 17.02 9.45 -37.04
N GLY A 517 16.54 8.41 -36.36
CA GLY A 517 17.19 7.10 -36.25
C GLY A 517 18.10 6.94 -35.01
N SER A 518 18.45 8.03 -34.34
CA SER A 518 19.26 7.96 -33.09
C SER A 518 18.49 7.33 -31.94
N ILE A 519 19.22 6.57 -31.10
CA ILE A 519 18.73 6.03 -29.83
C ILE A 519 19.54 6.66 -28.69
N VAL A 520 18.86 7.20 -27.72
CA VAL A 520 19.45 7.82 -26.50
C VAL A 520 19.01 7.06 -25.28
N TYR A 521 19.95 6.52 -24.51
CA TYR A 521 19.68 6.03 -23.15
C TYR A 521 19.69 7.20 -22.17
N THR A 522 18.66 7.32 -21.34
CA THR A 522 18.49 8.44 -20.42
C THR A 522 17.57 8.11 -19.26
N GLN A 523 17.65 8.92 -18.20
CA GLN A 523 16.68 8.94 -17.12
C GLN A 523 15.62 10.01 -17.37
N LEU A 524 14.39 9.74 -17.03
CA LEU A 524 13.36 10.76 -16.84
C LEU A 524 13.51 11.30 -15.41
N LEU A 525 13.50 12.62 -15.24
CA LEU A 525 13.72 13.27 -13.96
C LEU A 525 12.42 13.86 -13.41
N ASP A 526 12.29 13.86 -12.09
CA ASP A 526 11.32 14.70 -11.38
C ASP A 526 11.84 16.14 -11.24
N ARG A 527 11.03 17.03 -10.66
CA ARG A 527 11.36 18.47 -10.56
C ARG A 527 12.55 18.78 -9.65
N ARG A 528 12.97 17.83 -8.81
CA ARG A 528 14.16 17.95 -7.94
C ARG A 528 15.39 17.25 -8.52
N GLY A 529 15.30 16.73 -9.74
CA GLY A 529 16.37 15.98 -10.38
C GLY A 529 16.46 14.52 -9.92
N GLY A 530 15.48 14.02 -9.18
CA GLY A 530 15.36 12.60 -8.83
C GLY A 530 14.96 11.78 -10.05
N ILE A 531 15.39 10.52 -10.10
CA ILE A 531 15.10 9.61 -11.22
C ILE A 531 13.66 9.13 -11.12
N ALA A 532 12.82 9.54 -12.08
CA ALA A 532 11.42 9.13 -12.21
C ALA A 532 11.24 7.94 -13.17
N GLY A 533 12.13 7.73 -14.11
CA GLY A 533 12.11 6.64 -15.08
C GLY A 533 13.48 6.36 -15.66
N ASP A 534 13.67 5.18 -16.23
CA ASP A 534 14.90 4.72 -16.87
C ASP A 534 14.53 4.14 -18.24
N VAL A 535 14.92 4.84 -19.32
CA VAL A 535 14.38 4.61 -20.67
C VAL A 535 15.43 4.69 -21.77
N THR A 536 15.14 4.06 -22.90
CA THR A 536 15.76 4.43 -24.16
C THR A 536 14.75 5.22 -25.01
N ILE A 537 15.20 6.30 -25.63
CA ILE A 537 14.40 7.16 -26.51
C ILE A 537 14.93 7.06 -27.93
N THR A 538 14.11 6.57 -28.85
CA THR A 538 14.42 6.51 -30.29
C THR A 538 13.68 7.63 -31.00
N ARG A 539 14.38 8.46 -31.76
CA ARG A 539 13.76 9.45 -32.66
C ARG A 539 13.34 8.81 -33.97
N LEU A 540 12.04 8.59 -34.18
CA LEU A 540 11.49 7.95 -35.38
C LEU A 540 11.20 8.94 -36.51
N GLY A 541 11.06 10.23 -36.17
CA GLY A 541 10.76 11.31 -37.13
C GLY A 541 11.03 12.67 -36.46
N PRO A 542 10.79 13.78 -37.20
CA PRO A 542 11.02 15.13 -36.66
C PRO A 542 10.33 15.38 -35.33
N GLU A 543 9.08 14.91 -35.17
CA GLU A 543 8.21 15.11 -34.04
C GLU A 543 7.70 13.78 -33.42
N ARG A 544 8.30 12.65 -33.85
CA ARG A 544 7.87 11.31 -33.41
C ARG A 544 9.00 10.58 -32.69
N PHE A 545 8.70 10.11 -31.46
CA PHE A 545 9.64 9.43 -30.61
C PHE A 545 9.03 8.14 -30.04
N ARG A 546 9.88 7.14 -29.81
CA ARG A 546 9.52 5.91 -29.09
C ARG A 546 10.40 5.76 -27.86
N LEU A 547 9.75 5.63 -26.72
CA LEU A 547 10.40 5.29 -25.46
C LEU A 547 10.23 3.79 -25.19
N VAL A 548 11.31 3.12 -24.78
CA VAL A 548 11.27 1.75 -24.28
C VAL A 548 11.66 1.75 -22.81
N THR A 549 10.84 1.14 -21.97
CA THR A 549 11.01 1.06 -20.54
C THR A 549 10.71 -0.34 -20.02
N GLY A 550 11.07 -0.63 -18.76
CA GLY A 550 10.81 -1.92 -18.14
C GLY A 550 9.30 -2.21 -18.01
N ALA A 551 8.94 -3.50 -18.07
CA ALA A 551 7.53 -3.97 -18.01
C ALA A 551 6.75 -3.43 -16.81
N GLY A 552 7.43 -3.23 -15.67
CA GLY A 552 6.85 -2.72 -14.44
C GLY A 552 6.67 -1.21 -14.36
N TYR A 553 7.33 -0.48 -15.23
CA TYR A 553 7.43 0.97 -15.13
C TYR A 553 6.61 1.72 -16.18
N VAL A 554 6.16 1.04 -17.24
CA VAL A 554 5.47 1.67 -18.37
C VAL A 554 4.30 2.57 -17.98
N ASN A 555 3.52 2.16 -16.97
CA ASN A 555 2.39 2.96 -16.51
C ASN A 555 2.85 4.19 -15.71
N SER A 556 3.88 4.02 -14.85
CA SER A 556 4.49 5.12 -14.09
C SER A 556 5.09 6.16 -15.02
N ASP A 557 5.83 5.74 -16.04
CA ASP A 557 6.49 6.62 -17.00
C ASP A 557 5.47 7.35 -17.88
N LEU A 558 4.45 6.62 -18.37
CA LEU A 558 3.35 7.21 -19.14
C LEU A 558 2.56 8.22 -18.31
N GLY A 559 2.28 7.89 -17.05
CA GLY A 559 1.58 8.80 -16.13
C GLY A 559 2.39 10.05 -15.83
N TRP A 560 3.70 9.93 -15.67
CA TRP A 560 4.61 11.06 -15.48
C TRP A 560 4.61 11.99 -16.71
N LEU A 561 4.79 11.44 -17.91
CA LEU A 561 4.72 12.20 -19.16
C LEU A 561 3.39 12.92 -19.36
N ARG A 562 2.28 12.37 -18.86
CA ARG A 562 0.94 13.01 -18.92
C ARG A 562 0.74 14.12 -17.89
N LEU A 563 1.49 14.12 -16.82
CA LEU A 563 1.44 15.16 -15.79
C LEU A 563 2.27 16.37 -16.15
N GLU A 564 3.35 16.18 -16.90
CA GLU A 564 4.26 17.22 -17.37
C GLU A 564 3.85 17.79 -18.74
#